data_e2976843f36ea173fb574415964c7ad6
#
_entry.id   e2976843f36ea173fb574415964c7ad6
#
_cell.length_a   1.000
_cell.length_b   1.000
_cell.length_c   1.000
_cell.angle_alpha   90.00
_cell.angle_beta   90.00
_cell.angle_gamma   90.00
#
_symmetry.space_group_name_H-M   'P 1'
#
loop_
_entity.id
_entity.type
_entity.pdbx_description
1 polymer ?
#
loop_
_entity_poly.entity_id
_entity_poly.type
_entity_poly.pdbx_seq_one_letter_code
_entity_poly.pdbx_strand_id
1 'polypeptide(L)'
;KGFYGGLGLEVTLDANGFVRVISPIDDTPAAKAGIITGDYITSIDGEDVYGLTLDEAVSLMRGYANTPITLTIFREGEDSTFDVKIIREIIQITPVKYRLLDENIAYIRISSFNDIADKKIVTAINELNKESGNKIKGFIIDVRNNPGGLLDQSIKVTDLFLNKGEIVS
;
A
#
# COMPACT_ATOMS: atom_id res chain seq x y z
N LYS A 1 10.86 -8.11 25.24
CA LYS A 1 10.90 -6.96 24.33
C LYS A 1 9.80 -7.17 23.27
N GLY A 2 8.68 -6.43 23.37
CA GLY A 2 7.61 -6.52 22.39
C GLY A 2 8.02 -5.81 21.09
N PHE A 3 7.68 -6.39 19.96
CA PHE A 3 7.86 -5.73 18.66
C PHE A 3 6.71 -4.74 18.43
N TYR A 4 7.04 -3.53 18.01
CA TYR A 4 6.04 -2.56 17.59
C TYR A 4 5.37 -3.03 16.31
N GLY A 5 4.06 -2.98 16.30
CA GLY A 5 3.21 -3.32 15.18
C GLY A 5 2.46 -2.10 14.64
N GLY A 6 1.89 -2.27 13.47
CA GLY A 6 1.05 -1.29 12.81
C GLY A 6 -0.12 -1.96 12.09
N LEU A 7 -0.87 -1.17 11.34
CA LEU A 7 -2.04 -1.60 10.57
C LEU A 7 -1.72 -1.78 9.09
N GLY A 8 -0.65 -1.13 8.60
CA GLY A 8 -0.34 -1.07 7.18
C GLY A 8 -1.25 -0.11 6.43
N LEU A 9 -1.43 1.07 6.98
CA LEU A 9 -2.17 2.19 6.37
C LEU A 9 -1.24 3.35 6.10
N GLU A 10 -1.42 3.98 4.96
CA GLU A 10 -0.92 5.30 4.67
C GLU A 10 -2.07 6.29 4.79
N VAL A 11 -1.90 7.29 5.63
CA VAL A 11 -2.94 8.25 5.98
C VAL A 11 -2.43 9.69 5.84
N THR A 12 -3.36 10.62 5.68
CA THR A 12 -3.10 12.07 5.68
C THR A 12 -4.22 12.79 6.42
N LEU A 13 -4.00 14.07 6.73
CA LEU A 13 -5.11 14.95 7.08
C LEU A 13 -5.63 15.62 5.80
N ASP A 14 -6.95 15.67 5.66
CA ASP A 14 -7.57 16.47 4.61
C ASP A 14 -7.58 17.96 4.98
N ALA A 15 -8.07 18.81 4.08
CA ALA A 15 -8.16 20.26 4.29
C ALA A 15 -9.05 20.67 5.48
N ASN A 16 -9.91 19.78 5.96
CA ASN A 16 -10.82 20.00 7.08
C ASN A 16 -10.31 19.37 8.37
N GLY A 17 -9.13 18.75 8.37
CA GLY A 17 -8.52 18.13 9.54
C GLY A 17 -9.01 16.73 9.87
N PHE A 18 -9.63 16.04 8.90
CA PHE A 18 -10.03 14.65 9.05
C PHE A 18 -8.91 13.69 8.63
N VAL A 19 -8.73 12.61 9.36
CA VAL A 19 -7.77 11.55 9.01
C VAL A 19 -8.33 10.73 7.86
N ARG A 20 -7.68 10.80 6.68
CA ARG A 20 -8.09 10.13 5.46
C ARG A 20 -7.08 9.06 5.05
N VAL A 21 -7.58 7.90 4.64
CA VAL A 21 -6.77 6.82 4.09
C VAL A 21 -6.35 7.15 2.66
N ILE A 22 -5.04 7.29 2.45
CA ILE A 22 -4.44 7.41 1.11
C ILE A 22 -4.44 6.03 0.45
N SER A 23 -3.88 5.04 1.14
CA SER A 23 -3.82 3.66 0.65
C SER A 23 -3.60 2.67 1.79
N PRO A 24 -4.36 1.56 1.85
CA PRO A 24 -3.94 0.40 2.60
C PRO A 24 -2.77 -0.28 1.87
N ILE A 25 -1.75 -0.69 2.62
CA ILE A 25 -0.63 -1.46 2.09
C ILE A 25 -1.09 -2.90 1.86
N ASP A 26 -0.82 -3.45 0.69
CA ASP A 26 -1.23 -4.82 0.32
C ASP A 26 -0.78 -5.87 1.34
N ASP A 27 -1.65 -6.85 1.61
CA ASP A 27 -1.47 -7.99 2.53
C ASP A 27 -1.29 -7.62 4.00
N THR A 28 -1.49 -6.37 4.36
CA THR A 28 -1.45 -5.90 5.74
C THR A 28 -2.79 -6.10 6.45
N PRO A 29 -2.82 -5.99 7.79
CA PRO A 29 -4.06 -6.13 8.56
C PRO A 29 -5.19 -5.21 8.11
N ALA A 30 -4.89 -3.95 7.79
CA ALA A 30 -5.89 -3.00 7.33
C ALA A 30 -6.49 -3.37 5.97
N ALA A 31 -5.64 -3.79 5.01
CA ALA A 31 -6.12 -4.26 3.70
C ALA A 31 -6.99 -5.52 3.83
N LYS A 32 -6.58 -6.49 4.67
CA LYS A 32 -7.35 -7.71 4.94
C LYS A 32 -8.67 -7.43 5.64
N ALA A 33 -8.72 -6.38 6.46
CA ALA A 33 -9.93 -5.95 7.16
C ALA A 33 -10.91 -5.16 6.28
N GLY A 34 -10.56 -4.89 5.00
CA GLY A 34 -11.44 -4.23 4.04
C GLY A 34 -11.40 -2.71 4.10
N ILE A 35 -10.38 -2.11 4.69
CA ILE A 35 -10.12 -0.66 4.57
C ILE A 35 -9.70 -0.35 3.14
N ILE A 36 -10.22 0.74 2.58
CA ILE A 36 -9.95 1.17 1.21
C ILE A 36 -9.46 2.62 1.14
N THR A 37 -8.88 2.97 0.01
CA THR A 37 -8.53 4.36 -0.32
C THR A 37 -9.75 5.26 -0.26
N GLY A 38 -9.62 6.41 0.40
CA GLY A 38 -10.69 7.38 0.56
C GLY A 38 -11.51 7.23 1.84
N ASP A 39 -11.36 6.13 2.59
CA ASP A 39 -11.99 5.99 3.91
C ASP A 39 -11.50 7.10 4.85
N TYR A 40 -12.38 7.57 5.72
CA TYR A 40 -12.05 8.48 6.82
C TYR A 40 -12.06 7.72 8.13
N ILE A 41 -11.04 7.91 8.94
CA ILE A 41 -10.98 7.38 10.30
C ILE A 41 -11.55 8.46 11.21
N THR A 42 -12.69 8.20 11.82
CA THR A 42 -13.38 9.16 12.71
C THR A 42 -13.05 8.94 14.17
N SER A 43 -12.82 7.67 14.57
CA SER A 43 -12.44 7.34 15.95
C SER A 43 -11.46 6.17 15.96
N ILE A 44 -10.64 6.10 17.01
CA ILE A 44 -9.72 4.99 17.31
C ILE A 44 -10.01 4.51 18.72
N ASP A 45 -10.38 3.23 18.87
CA ASP A 45 -10.79 2.63 20.15
C ASP A 45 -11.87 3.43 20.89
N GLY A 46 -12.77 4.07 20.11
CA GLY A 46 -13.87 4.91 20.63
C GLY A 46 -13.49 6.35 20.95
N GLU A 47 -12.24 6.75 20.79
CA GLU A 47 -11.78 8.13 20.94
C GLU A 47 -11.82 8.85 19.60
N ASP A 48 -12.46 10.02 19.56
CA ASP A 48 -12.54 10.87 18.37
C ASP A 48 -11.15 11.38 17.97
N VAL A 49 -10.82 11.28 16.70
CA VAL A 49 -9.52 11.72 16.16
C VAL A 49 -9.59 13.07 15.42
N TYR A 50 -10.77 13.68 15.35
CA TYR A 50 -10.92 14.99 14.73
C TYR A 50 -10.10 16.05 15.47
N GLY A 51 -9.32 16.84 14.73
CA GLY A 51 -8.47 17.90 15.27
C GLY A 51 -7.13 17.44 15.85
N LEU A 52 -6.85 16.15 15.84
CA LEU A 52 -5.50 15.64 16.14
C LEU A 52 -4.54 15.98 14.99
N THR A 53 -3.27 16.13 15.33
CA THR A 53 -2.22 16.12 14.31
C THR A 53 -2.09 14.73 13.70
N LEU A 54 -1.50 14.65 12.50
CA LEU A 54 -1.27 13.37 11.86
C LEU A 54 -0.40 12.43 12.70
N ASP A 55 0.63 12.97 13.36
CA ASP A 55 1.53 12.19 14.22
C ASP A 55 0.81 11.64 15.45
N GLU A 56 -0.10 12.39 16.05
CA GLU A 56 -0.94 11.93 17.17
C GLU A 56 -1.87 10.79 16.72
N ALA A 57 -2.58 10.96 15.61
CA ALA A 57 -3.45 9.92 15.07
C ALA A 57 -2.65 8.65 14.71
N VAL A 58 -1.49 8.79 14.06
CA VAL A 58 -0.61 7.65 13.74
C VAL A 58 -0.09 6.98 15.01
N SER A 59 0.22 7.76 16.05
CA SER A 59 0.69 7.21 17.33
C SER A 59 -0.37 6.36 18.02
N LEU A 60 -1.65 6.76 17.97
CA LEU A 60 -2.77 5.95 18.47
C LEU A 60 -2.96 4.65 17.68
N MET A 61 -2.73 4.68 16.37
CA MET A 61 -2.83 3.48 15.52
C MET A 61 -1.69 2.47 15.77
N ARG A 62 -0.52 2.93 16.20
CA ARG A 62 0.62 2.08 16.54
C ARG A 62 0.44 1.41 17.90
N GLY A 63 1.13 0.29 18.13
CA GLY A 63 1.12 -0.42 19.40
C GLY A 63 1.89 -1.73 19.31
N TYR A 64 1.79 -2.55 20.35
CA TYR A 64 2.44 -3.86 20.30
C TYR A 64 1.79 -4.75 19.25
N ALA A 65 2.62 -5.51 18.54
CA ALA A 65 2.13 -6.53 17.62
C ALA A 65 1.23 -7.54 18.35
N ASN A 66 0.23 -8.08 17.65
CA ASN A 66 -0.80 -8.99 18.14
C ASN A 66 -1.79 -8.36 19.14
N THR A 67 -1.86 -7.03 19.22
CA THR A 67 -2.89 -6.34 20.00
C THR A 67 -4.03 -5.85 19.11
N PRO A 68 -5.29 -5.89 19.60
CA PRO A 68 -6.42 -5.39 18.84
C PRO A 68 -6.49 -3.86 18.86
N ILE A 69 -7.10 -3.32 17.83
CA ILE A 69 -7.51 -1.92 17.71
C ILE A 69 -8.84 -1.87 16.96
N THR A 70 -9.69 -0.93 17.27
CA THR A 70 -10.94 -0.67 16.54
C THR A 70 -10.86 0.69 15.88
N LEU A 71 -11.04 0.73 14.57
CA LEU A 71 -11.18 1.98 13.81
C LEU A 71 -12.65 2.18 13.46
N THR A 72 -13.20 3.35 13.77
CA THR A 72 -14.51 3.75 13.26
C THR A 72 -14.31 4.48 11.95
N ILE A 73 -14.92 3.98 10.89
CA ILE A 73 -14.73 4.40 9.50
C ILE A 73 -15.99 5.11 9.00
N PHE A 74 -15.80 6.27 8.36
CA PHE A 74 -16.76 6.86 7.46
C PHE A 74 -16.32 6.59 6.02
N ARG A 75 -17.20 6.04 5.21
CA ARG A 75 -16.96 5.74 3.79
C ARG A 75 -18.00 6.45 2.95
N GLU A 76 -17.57 7.13 1.91
CA GLU A 76 -18.47 7.79 0.98
C GLU A 76 -19.38 6.74 0.29
N GLY A 77 -20.68 7.00 0.32
CA GLY A 77 -21.71 6.08 -0.21
C GLY A 77 -22.33 5.14 0.82
N GLU A 78 -21.81 5.13 2.06
CA GLU A 78 -22.44 4.43 3.18
C GLU A 78 -23.31 5.39 4.01
N ASP A 79 -24.45 4.90 4.52
CA ASP A 79 -25.41 5.72 5.27
C ASP A 79 -24.94 6.08 6.70
N SER A 80 -23.96 5.34 7.24
CA SER A 80 -23.45 5.51 8.59
C SER A 80 -21.99 5.06 8.71
N THR A 81 -21.34 5.50 9.79
CA THR A 81 -20.03 4.97 10.17
C THR A 81 -20.14 3.51 10.62
N PHE A 82 -19.05 2.78 10.47
CA PHE A 82 -18.94 1.39 10.91
C PHE A 82 -17.59 1.09 11.54
N ASP A 83 -17.56 0.12 12.45
CA ASP A 83 -16.36 -0.27 13.15
C ASP A 83 -15.63 -1.40 12.43
N VAL A 84 -14.31 -1.25 12.33
CA VAL A 84 -13.39 -2.26 11.79
C VAL A 84 -12.40 -2.64 12.86
N LYS A 85 -12.49 -3.89 13.32
CA LYS A 85 -11.54 -4.44 14.30
C LYS A 85 -10.35 -5.06 13.60
N ILE A 86 -9.15 -4.64 13.97
CA ILE A 86 -7.89 -5.02 13.33
C ILE A 86 -6.92 -5.51 14.42
N ILE A 87 -6.15 -6.53 14.13
CA ILE A 87 -5.03 -6.97 14.97
C ILE A 87 -3.75 -6.36 14.40
N ARG A 88 -3.00 -5.63 15.21
CA ARG A 88 -1.71 -5.06 14.80
C ARG A 88 -0.71 -6.15 14.46
N GLU A 89 0.02 -6.00 13.37
CA GLU A 89 1.09 -6.91 12.96
C GLU A 89 2.40 -6.12 12.71
N ILE A 90 3.52 -6.83 12.69
CA ILE A 90 4.78 -6.26 12.17
C ILE A 90 4.61 -6.07 10.67
N ILE A 91 4.63 -4.81 10.21
CA ILE A 91 4.41 -4.49 8.80
C ILE A 91 5.69 -4.69 8.02
N GLN A 92 5.66 -5.66 7.10
CA GLN A 92 6.71 -5.88 6.11
C GLN A 92 6.21 -5.40 4.75
N ILE A 93 6.85 -4.35 4.23
CA ILE A 93 6.48 -3.78 2.92
C ILE A 93 7.19 -4.57 1.83
N THR A 94 6.40 -5.28 1.02
CA THR A 94 6.88 -5.88 -0.23
C THR A 94 6.41 -5.01 -1.38
N PRO A 95 7.28 -4.15 -1.96
CA PRO A 95 6.87 -3.13 -2.92
C PRO A 95 6.44 -3.71 -4.27
N VAL A 96 6.83 -4.94 -4.57
CA VAL A 96 6.58 -5.59 -5.86
C VAL A 96 6.00 -6.97 -5.65
N LYS A 97 4.84 -7.22 -6.28
CA LYS A 97 4.21 -8.54 -6.42
C LYS A 97 4.06 -8.88 -7.88
N TYR A 98 4.13 -10.14 -8.22
CA TYR A 98 4.05 -10.57 -9.61
C TYR A 98 3.46 -11.96 -9.72
N ARG A 99 2.92 -12.23 -10.89
CA ARG A 99 2.43 -13.55 -11.29
C ARG A 99 2.37 -13.66 -12.81
N LEU A 100 2.48 -14.87 -13.31
CA LEU A 100 2.18 -15.16 -14.70
C LEU A 100 0.67 -15.33 -14.87
N LEU A 101 0.08 -14.61 -15.81
CA LEU A 101 -1.30 -14.81 -16.22
C LEU A 101 -1.36 -15.78 -17.41
N ASP A 102 -2.58 -16.20 -17.76
CA ASP A 102 -2.83 -16.99 -18.97
C ASP A 102 -2.20 -16.33 -20.20
N GLU A 103 -1.90 -17.12 -21.21
CA GLU A 103 -1.26 -16.67 -22.45
C GLU A 103 0.14 -16.07 -22.32
N ASN A 104 0.85 -16.30 -21.20
CA ASN A 104 2.18 -15.76 -20.90
C ASN A 104 2.22 -14.22 -20.79
N ILE A 105 1.21 -13.64 -20.17
CA ILE A 105 1.22 -12.22 -19.79
C ILE A 105 1.78 -12.08 -18.38
N ALA A 106 2.84 -11.30 -18.22
CA ALA A 106 3.45 -11.00 -16.94
C ALA A 106 2.70 -9.88 -16.23
N TYR A 107 2.10 -10.16 -15.08
CA TYR A 107 1.48 -9.15 -14.24
C TYR A 107 2.44 -8.77 -13.12
N ILE A 108 2.74 -7.48 -12.98
CA ILE A 108 3.61 -6.91 -11.94
C ILE A 108 2.86 -5.76 -11.28
N ARG A 109 2.61 -5.89 -9.97
CA ARG A 109 2.05 -4.82 -9.15
C ARG A 109 3.14 -4.13 -8.37
N ILE A 110 3.18 -2.80 -8.43
CA ILE A 110 4.12 -1.94 -7.73
C ILE A 110 3.33 -1.10 -6.74
N SER A 111 3.44 -1.39 -5.44
CA SER A 111 2.69 -0.69 -4.39
C SER A 111 3.38 0.58 -3.90
N SER A 112 4.71 0.70 -4.07
CA SER A 112 5.47 1.93 -3.76
C SER A 112 6.83 1.92 -4.46
N PHE A 113 7.42 3.09 -4.67
CA PHE A 113 8.77 3.25 -5.22
C PHE A 113 9.79 3.48 -4.10
N ASN A 114 10.08 2.42 -3.32
CA ASN A 114 11.11 2.44 -2.29
C ASN A 114 12.49 2.08 -2.87
N ASP A 115 13.52 2.10 -2.05
CA ASP A 115 14.93 1.89 -2.40
C ASP A 115 15.29 0.51 -2.98
N ILE A 116 14.35 -0.44 -2.95
CA ILE A 116 14.54 -1.79 -3.48
C ILE A 116 13.58 -2.12 -4.65
N ALA A 117 12.72 -1.20 -5.05
CA ALA A 117 11.68 -1.47 -6.06
C ALA A 117 12.26 -1.92 -7.40
N ASP A 118 13.29 -1.22 -7.91
CA ASP A 118 13.97 -1.57 -9.16
C ASP A 118 14.52 -3.00 -9.15
N LYS A 119 15.23 -3.37 -8.07
CA LYS A 119 15.82 -4.71 -7.91
C LYS A 119 14.75 -5.79 -7.83
N LYS A 120 13.66 -5.50 -7.12
CA LYS A 120 12.53 -6.44 -6.99
C LYS A 120 11.80 -6.66 -8.30
N ILE A 121 11.68 -5.64 -9.15
CA ILE A 121 11.09 -5.76 -10.48
C ILE A 121 11.99 -6.57 -11.41
N VAL A 122 13.30 -6.32 -11.41
CA VAL A 122 14.24 -7.13 -12.19
C VAL A 122 14.17 -8.60 -11.77
N THR A 123 14.11 -8.89 -10.48
CA THR A 123 13.92 -10.25 -9.98
C THR A 123 12.60 -10.85 -10.48
N ALA A 124 11.49 -10.10 -10.39
CA ALA A 124 10.17 -10.53 -10.85
C ALA A 124 10.18 -10.87 -12.35
N ILE A 125 10.77 -10.01 -13.19
CA ILE A 125 10.89 -10.23 -14.63
C ILE A 125 11.68 -11.51 -14.92
N ASN A 126 12.81 -11.73 -14.24
CA ASN A 126 13.64 -12.92 -14.43
C ASN A 126 12.91 -14.20 -14.02
N GLU A 127 12.18 -14.19 -12.91
CA GLU A 127 11.41 -15.36 -12.45
C GLU A 127 10.22 -15.65 -13.38
N LEU A 128 9.48 -14.63 -13.82
CA LEU A 128 8.40 -14.78 -14.78
C LEU A 128 8.88 -15.27 -16.15
N ASN A 129 10.05 -14.80 -16.61
CA ASN A 129 10.68 -15.32 -17.84
C ASN A 129 11.00 -16.80 -17.71
N LYS A 130 11.56 -17.21 -16.58
CA LYS A 130 11.88 -18.61 -16.30
C LYS A 130 10.60 -19.47 -16.24
N GLU A 131 9.58 -19.00 -15.54
CA GLU A 131 8.28 -19.68 -15.42
C GLU A 131 7.58 -19.86 -16.77
N SER A 132 7.58 -18.82 -17.61
CA SER A 132 7.00 -18.87 -18.95
C SER A 132 7.83 -19.62 -19.99
N GLY A 133 9.04 -20.10 -19.64
CA GLY A 133 10.00 -20.66 -20.59
C GLY A 133 10.48 -19.63 -21.62
N ASN A 134 10.69 -18.39 -21.22
CA ASN A 134 11.06 -17.23 -22.04
C ASN A 134 10.02 -16.90 -23.15
N LYS A 135 8.73 -17.07 -22.83
CA LYS A 135 7.62 -16.85 -23.77
C LYS A 135 6.70 -15.71 -23.33
N ILE A 136 7.18 -14.76 -22.51
CA ILE A 136 6.38 -13.59 -22.13
C ILE A 136 6.00 -12.82 -23.40
N LYS A 137 4.71 -12.59 -23.57
CA LYS A 137 4.14 -11.85 -24.70
C LYS A 137 3.91 -10.37 -24.39
N GLY A 138 3.82 -10.01 -23.10
CA GLY A 138 3.59 -8.64 -22.67
C GLY A 138 3.56 -8.51 -21.16
N PHE A 139 3.55 -7.25 -20.70
CA PHE A 139 3.53 -6.89 -19.28
C PHE A 139 2.30 -6.06 -18.96
N ILE A 140 1.68 -6.35 -17.82
CA ILE A 140 0.71 -5.48 -17.17
C ILE A 140 1.39 -4.92 -15.91
N ILE A 141 1.61 -3.61 -15.89
CA ILE A 141 2.17 -2.89 -14.73
C ILE A 141 1.03 -2.23 -13.98
N ASP A 142 0.77 -2.71 -12.77
CA ASP A 142 -0.30 -2.21 -11.92
C ASP A 142 0.28 -1.29 -10.84
N VAL A 143 -0.04 0.00 -10.93
CA VAL A 143 0.35 1.04 -9.98
C VAL A 143 -0.86 1.64 -9.25
N ARG A 144 -2.01 0.97 -9.27
CA ARG A 144 -3.21 1.45 -8.56
C ARG A 144 -2.92 1.51 -7.05
N ASN A 145 -3.40 2.58 -6.40
CA ASN A 145 -3.16 2.85 -4.98
C ASN A 145 -1.66 2.91 -4.61
N ASN A 146 -0.80 3.28 -5.56
CA ASN A 146 0.60 3.57 -5.30
C ASN A 146 0.72 5.06 -4.95
N PRO A 147 1.12 5.42 -3.72
CA PRO A 147 1.23 6.83 -3.30
C PRO A 147 2.48 7.52 -3.85
N GLY A 148 3.31 6.80 -4.62
CA GLY A 148 4.57 7.31 -5.14
C GLY A 148 5.79 6.73 -4.42
N GLY A 149 6.75 7.60 -4.10
CA GLY A 149 8.00 7.24 -3.44
C GLY A 149 9.20 7.99 -4.03
N LEU A 150 10.35 7.32 -4.10
CA LEU A 150 11.58 7.93 -4.60
C LEU A 150 11.53 8.13 -6.11
N LEU A 151 11.76 9.36 -6.57
CA LEU A 151 11.73 9.72 -7.99
C LEU A 151 12.76 8.91 -8.81
N ASP A 152 13.97 8.75 -8.30
CA ASP A 152 15.02 7.97 -8.98
C ASP A 152 14.62 6.49 -9.15
N GLN A 153 13.86 5.93 -8.23
CA GLN A 153 13.32 4.58 -8.34
C GLN A 153 12.23 4.49 -9.41
N SER A 154 11.33 5.47 -9.47
CA SER A 154 10.32 5.49 -10.52
C SER A 154 10.93 5.61 -11.92
N ILE A 155 11.99 6.41 -12.07
CA ILE A 155 12.76 6.54 -13.31
C ILE A 155 13.42 5.21 -13.68
N LYS A 156 14.16 4.57 -12.77
CA LYS A 156 14.82 3.28 -12.99
C LYS A 156 13.82 2.18 -13.38
N VAL A 157 12.68 2.15 -12.71
CA VAL A 157 11.62 1.18 -13.01
C VAL A 157 11.05 1.43 -14.41
N THR A 158 10.78 2.67 -14.76
CA THR A 158 10.25 3.02 -16.09
C THR A 158 11.25 2.68 -17.20
N ASP A 159 12.54 2.92 -16.96
CA ASP A 159 13.63 2.61 -17.90
C ASP A 159 13.73 1.11 -18.25
N LEU A 160 13.30 0.22 -17.33
CA LEU A 160 13.27 -1.23 -17.60
C LEU A 160 12.31 -1.62 -18.75
N PHE A 161 11.33 -0.78 -19.05
CA PHE A 161 10.29 -1.05 -20.05
C PHE A 161 10.37 -0.15 -21.28
N LEU A 162 11.29 0.79 -21.31
CA LEU A 162 11.49 1.74 -22.42
C LEU A 162 12.84 1.54 -23.07
N ASN A 163 12.87 1.59 -24.42
CA ASN A 163 14.14 1.50 -25.14
C ASN A 163 14.84 2.85 -25.32
N LYS A 164 14.08 3.94 -25.28
CA LYS A 164 14.56 5.34 -25.39
C LYS A 164 13.41 6.32 -25.14
N GLY A 165 13.76 7.54 -24.81
CA GLY A 165 12.83 8.64 -24.57
C GLY A 165 13.14 9.32 -23.23
N GLU A 166 12.62 10.53 -23.07
CA GLU A 166 12.66 11.25 -21.80
C GLU A 166 11.58 10.68 -20.87
N ILE A 167 11.94 10.36 -19.63
CA ILE A 167 11.03 9.80 -18.64
C ILE A 167 10.43 10.89 -17.78
N VAL A 168 11.24 11.90 -17.44
CA VAL A 168 10.85 13.05 -16.61
C VAL A 168 11.55 14.28 -17.13
N SER A 169 10.87 15.41 -17.22
CA SER A 169 11.37 16.72 -17.59
C SER A 169 11.08 17.79 -16.52
#